data_f5b09eace234decc683d8342bd234c14
#
_entry.id   f5b09eace234decc683d8342bd234c14
#
_cell.length_a   1.000
_cell.length_b   1.000
_cell.length_c   1.000
_cell.angle_alpha   90.00
_cell.angle_beta   90.00
_cell.angle_gamma   90.00
#
_symmetry.space_group_name_H-M   'P 1'
#
loop_
_entity.id
_entity.type
_entity.pdbx_description
1 polymer ?
#
loop_
_entity_poly.entity_id
_entity_poly.type
_entity_poly.pdbx_seq_one_letter_code
_entity_poly.pdbx_strand_id
1 'polypeptide(L)'
;MIADTSQTPRARKPDWLKVRFPAGERYQQLKSLMREQGLHTICEDARCPNIGECWNAGTATFMILGDVCTRSCGFCAVATGRPHELDLLEPYRLARTVAALHLDYVVITSVNRDDLETGGAEVFAACIKTIRRIDPAVRVEVLIPDFKGNWDALATVVDARPFVLNHNIETVPRLYREVRPQATYQRSLELIQRAKAVAPDMLTKSGFMVGLGETQDELFQTMRDLRAHNCDIVTIGQYLQPTKQHLPVARFYDPSEYQAFRDLGRELGFTHVEAGPLVRSSYHAAKQSAPRSAVEVIPLEQLQRG
;
A
#
# COMPACT_ATOMS: atom_id res chain seq x y z
N MET A 1 -8.86 17.30 42.07
CA MET A 1 -9.35 18.03 40.88
C MET A 1 -8.46 17.59 39.74
N ILE A 2 -8.95 16.65 38.92
CA ILE A 2 -8.28 16.11 37.72
C ILE A 2 -8.63 17.07 36.60
N ALA A 3 -7.63 17.73 36.02
CA ALA A 3 -7.81 18.67 34.92
C ALA A 3 -8.43 17.97 33.71
N ASP A 4 -9.56 18.50 33.26
CA ASP A 4 -10.28 18.16 32.03
C ASP A 4 -9.37 18.47 30.84
N THR A 5 -8.85 17.42 30.20
CA THR A 5 -8.11 17.56 28.96
C THR A 5 -9.10 17.91 27.86
N SER A 6 -9.21 19.20 27.57
CA SER A 6 -9.98 19.78 26.46
C SER A 6 -9.79 18.99 25.17
N GLN A 7 -10.82 18.28 24.77
CA GLN A 7 -10.90 17.61 23.48
C GLN A 7 -10.82 18.69 22.39
N THR A 8 -9.70 18.75 21.71
CA THR A 8 -9.57 19.58 20.51
C THR A 8 -10.69 19.16 19.54
N PRO A 9 -11.50 20.12 19.03
CA PRO A 9 -12.60 19.79 18.11
C PRO A 9 -12.05 19.04 16.90
N ARG A 10 -12.59 17.88 16.60
CA ARG A 10 -12.21 17.12 15.40
C ARG A 10 -12.42 17.99 14.18
N ALA A 11 -11.37 18.19 13.40
CA ALA A 11 -11.49 18.85 12.10
C ALA A 11 -12.54 18.11 11.25
N ARG A 12 -13.55 18.81 10.78
CA ARG A 12 -14.59 18.24 9.91
C ARG A 12 -13.93 17.76 8.61
N LYS A 13 -14.25 16.53 8.19
CA LYS A 13 -13.75 15.97 6.93
C LYS A 13 -14.11 16.90 5.76
N PRO A 14 -13.12 17.39 5.00
CA PRO A 14 -13.35 18.27 3.85
C PRO A 14 -14.16 17.59 2.74
N ASP A 15 -14.78 18.41 1.86
CA ASP A 15 -15.62 17.90 0.78
C ASP A 15 -14.85 17.08 -0.27
N TRP A 16 -13.60 17.42 -0.54
CA TRP A 16 -12.74 16.67 -1.48
C TRP A 16 -12.34 15.26 -1.00
N LEU A 17 -12.64 14.91 0.26
CA LEU A 17 -12.47 13.54 0.79
C LEU A 17 -13.77 12.73 0.78
N LYS A 18 -14.84 13.26 0.23
CA LYS A 18 -16.08 12.51 0.02
C LYS A 18 -15.93 11.59 -1.18
N VAL A 19 -16.26 10.33 -1.01
CA VAL A 19 -16.26 9.32 -2.06
C VAL A 19 -17.68 8.84 -2.31
N ARG A 20 -17.94 8.39 -3.55
CA ARG A 20 -19.21 7.75 -3.89
C ARG A 20 -19.30 6.39 -3.21
N PHE A 21 -20.51 5.97 -2.86
CA PHE A 21 -20.74 4.64 -2.32
C PHE A 21 -20.34 3.58 -3.36
N PRO A 22 -19.61 2.52 -2.97
CA PRO A 22 -19.20 1.49 -3.91
C PRO A 22 -20.41 0.74 -4.47
N ALA A 23 -20.55 0.78 -5.80
CA ALA A 23 -21.64 0.16 -6.54
C ALA A 23 -21.14 -0.29 -7.92
N GLY A 24 -21.90 -1.18 -8.59
CA GLY A 24 -21.62 -1.69 -9.93
C GLY A 24 -21.57 -3.22 -9.96
N GLU A 25 -21.84 -3.78 -11.14
CA GLU A 25 -21.89 -5.24 -11.35
C GLU A 25 -20.52 -5.89 -11.07
N ARG A 26 -19.45 -5.31 -11.61
CA ARG A 26 -18.09 -5.83 -11.43
C ARG A 26 -17.65 -5.81 -9.97
N TYR A 27 -18.01 -4.75 -9.22
CA TYR A 27 -17.81 -4.69 -7.78
C TYR A 27 -18.51 -5.85 -7.06
N GLN A 28 -19.76 -6.12 -7.39
CA GLN A 28 -20.54 -7.20 -6.75
C GLN A 28 -20.00 -8.59 -7.12
N GLN A 29 -19.63 -8.82 -8.39
CA GLN A 29 -19.01 -10.07 -8.83
C GLN A 29 -17.72 -10.35 -8.11
N LEU A 30 -16.83 -9.35 -8.01
CA LEU A 30 -15.55 -9.46 -7.32
C LEU A 30 -15.75 -9.77 -5.85
N LYS A 31 -16.70 -9.08 -5.19
CA LYS A 31 -17.04 -9.31 -3.79
C LYS A 31 -17.59 -10.72 -3.51
N SER A 32 -18.43 -11.24 -4.39
CA SER A 32 -18.96 -12.62 -4.30
C SER A 32 -17.84 -13.63 -4.42
N LEU A 33 -17.00 -13.48 -5.44
CA LEU A 33 -15.90 -14.39 -5.71
C LEU A 33 -14.88 -14.44 -4.56
N MET A 34 -14.56 -13.28 -3.95
CA MET A 34 -13.68 -13.23 -2.78
C MET A 34 -14.22 -14.08 -1.62
N ARG A 35 -15.52 -13.96 -1.35
CA ARG A 35 -16.18 -14.74 -0.28
C ARG A 35 -16.21 -16.23 -0.59
N GLU A 36 -16.56 -16.59 -1.82
CA GLU A 36 -16.62 -18.00 -2.28
C GLU A 36 -15.26 -18.69 -2.20
N GLN A 37 -14.19 -17.95 -2.46
CA GLN A 37 -12.82 -18.47 -2.44
C GLN A 37 -12.15 -18.32 -1.06
N GLY A 38 -12.81 -17.76 -0.06
CA GLY A 38 -12.24 -17.51 1.28
C GLY A 38 -10.98 -16.63 1.22
N LEU A 39 -10.98 -15.61 0.33
CA LEU A 39 -9.87 -14.67 0.17
C LEU A 39 -10.19 -13.33 0.86
N HIS A 40 -9.15 -12.72 1.43
CA HIS A 40 -9.21 -11.40 2.05
C HIS A 40 -8.73 -10.31 1.12
N THR A 41 -9.28 -9.10 1.29
CA THR A 41 -8.78 -7.91 0.58
C THR A 41 -8.52 -6.78 1.57
N ILE A 42 -7.36 -6.16 1.44
CA ILE A 42 -7.07 -4.94 2.22
C ILE A 42 -8.05 -3.80 1.90
N CYS A 43 -8.70 -3.85 0.74
CA CYS A 43 -9.70 -2.87 0.34
C CYS A 43 -10.92 -2.87 1.27
N GLU A 44 -11.37 -4.05 1.72
CA GLU A 44 -12.46 -4.19 2.69
C GLU A 44 -11.96 -3.97 4.11
N ASP A 45 -10.90 -4.65 4.54
CA ASP A 45 -10.41 -4.63 5.92
C ASP A 45 -9.90 -3.24 6.35
N ALA A 46 -9.20 -2.53 5.46
CA ALA A 46 -8.77 -1.16 5.70
C ALA A 46 -9.85 -0.10 5.37
N ARG A 47 -11.06 -0.50 4.99
CA ARG A 47 -12.16 0.42 4.61
C ARG A 47 -11.72 1.45 3.57
N CYS A 48 -11.08 0.97 2.49
CA CYS A 48 -10.48 1.83 1.47
C CYS A 48 -11.55 2.70 0.79
N PRO A 49 -11.35 4.03 0.70
CA PRO A 49 -12.30 4.92 0.05
C PRO A 49 -12.44 4.67 -1.45
N ASN A 50 -11.44 4.05 -2.09
CA ASN A 50 -11.37 3.85 -3.54
C ASN A 50 -11.90 2.47 -3.97
N ILE A 51 -12.43 1.65 -3.06
CA ILE A 51 -12.82 0.27 -3.35
C ILE A 51 -13.76 0.15 -4.54
N GLY A 52 -14.76 1.03 -4.63
CA GLY A 52 -15.74 1.01 -5.73
C GLY A 52 -15.10 1.32 -7.08
N GLU A 53 -14.23 2.33 -7.14
CA GLU A 53 -13.53 2.72 -8.37
C GLU A 53 -12.55 1.64 -8.82
N CYS A 54 -11.66 1.18 -7.91
CA CYS A 54 -10.64 0.19 -8.21
C CYS A 54 -11.26 -1.14 -8.68
N TRP A 55 -12.28 -1.62 -7.98
CA TRP A 55 -12.91 -2.90 -8.31
C TRP A 55 -13.69 -2.85 -9.63
N ASN A 56 -14.36 -1.74 -9.93
CA ASN A 56 -14.98 -1.54 -11.23
C ASN A 56 -13.94 -1.42 -12.37
N ALA A 57 -12.74 -0.87 -12.07
CA ALA A 57 -11.63 -0.83 -13.01
C ALA A 57 -10.86 -2.17 -13.13
N GLY A 58 -11.26 -3.22 -12.38
CA GLY A 58 -10.60 -4.53 -12.41
C GLY A 58 -9.29 -4.59 -11.66
N THR A 59 -9.08 -3.71 -10.68
CA THR A 59 -7.90 -3.72 -9.80
C THR A 59 -8.33 -4.07 -8.38
N ALA A 60 -7.75 -5.13 -7.82
CA ALA A 60 -7.95 -5.52 -6.43
C ALA A 60 -6.59 -5.72 -5.73
N THR A 61 -6.58 -5.45 -4.42
CA THR A 61 -5.42 -5.74 -3.57
C THR A 61 -5.79 -6.88 -2.64
N PHE A 62 -5.21 -8.03 -2.91
CA PHE A 62 -5.40 -9.24 -2.12
C PHE A 62 -4.54 -9.16 -0.86
N MET A 63 -5.10 -9.60 0.26
CA MET A 63 -4.39 -9.74 1.51
C MET A 63 -4.21 -11.22 1.81
N ILE A 64 -2.98 -11.67 1.94
CA ILE A 64 -2.59 -13.06 2.24
C ILE A 64 -2.12 -13.22 3.68
N LEU A 65 -1.90 -14.47 4.10
CA LEU A 65 -1.47 -14.85 5.44
C LEU A 65 -2.53 -14.62 6.53
N GLY A 66 -3.82 -14.52 6.12
CA GLY A 66 -4.96 -14.32 7.01
C GLY A 66 -5.32 -12.85 7.22
N ASP A 67 -6.12 -12.59 8.23
CA ASP A 67 -6.75 -11.29 8.53
C ASP A 67 -6.34 -10.72 9.90
N VAL A 68 -5.49 -11.43 10.66
CA VAL A 68 -4.99 -11.00 11.98
C VAL A 68 -3.49 -10.71 11.91
N CYS A 69 -3.13 -9.48 12.26
CA CYS A 69 -1.75 -8.99 12.22
C CYS A 69 -1.07 -9.14 13.59
N THR A 70 0.21 -9.53 13.62
CA THR A 70 1.01 -9.56 14.86
C THR A 70 1.45 -8.17 15.34
N ARG A 71 1.25 -7.12 14.53
CA ARG A 71 1.64 -5.74 14.85
C ARG A 71 0.43 -4.83 15.00
N SER A 72 0.61 -3.77 15.82
CA SER A 72 -0.42 -2.77 16.16
C SER A 72 -0.03 -1.37 15.69
N CYS A 73 0.01 -1.16 14.38
CA CYS A 73 0.27 0.18 13.82
C CYS A 73 -0.90 1.13 14.13
N GLY A 74 -0.61 2.32 14.66
CA GLY A 74 -1.61 3.27 15.13
C GLY A 74 -2.57 3.81 14.06
N PHE A 75 -2.28 3.60 12.79
CA PHE A 75 -3.09 4.02 11.64
C PHE A 75 -3.94 2.90 11.03
N CYS A 76 -3.67 1.63 11.33
CA CYS A 76 -4.15 0.48 10.59
C CYS A 76 -5.42 -0.11 11.21
N ALA A 77 -6.45 -0.35 10.39
CA ALA A 77 -7.73 -0.93 10.83
C ALA A 77 -7.75 -2.47 10.85
N VAL A 78 -6.69 -3.13 10.38
CA VAL A 78 -6.57 -4.59 10.39
C VAL A 78 -6.53 -5.10 11.83
N ALA A 79 -7.23 -6.20 12.10
CA ALA A 79 -7.28 -6.81 13.42
C ALA A 79 -5.89 -7.20 13.92
N THR A 80 -5.60 -6.89 15.19
CA THR A 80 -4.33 -7.23 15.83
C THR A 80 -4.51 -8.36 16.83
N GLY A 81 -3.60 -9.35 16.81
CA GLY A 81 -3.69 -10.46 17.74
C GLY A 81 -2.76 -11.62 17.36
N ARG A 82 -3.17 -12.81 17.79
CA ARG A 82 -2.49 -14.06 17.41
C ARG A 82 -3.13 -14.59 16.13
N PRO A 83 -2.38 -14.65 15.00
CA PRO A 83 -2.90 -15.18 13.74
C PRO A 83 -3.24 -16.67 13.82
N HIS A 84 -4.11 -17.12 12.92
CA HIS A 84 -4.43 -18.51 12.72
C HIS A 84 -3.29 -19.27 12.00
N GLU A 85 -3.45 -20.60 11.88
CA GLU A 85 -2.54 -21.42 11.08
C GLU A 85 -2.46 -20.97 9.63
N LEU A 86 -1.34 -21.31 8.97
CA LEU A 86 -1.14 -20.98 7.56
C LEU A 86 -2.03 -21.84 6.67
N ASP A 87 -2.69 -21.20 5.72
CA ASP A 87 -3.39 -21.88 4.65
C ASP A 87 -2.47 -22.11 3.45
N LEU A 88 -1.96 -23.32 3.34
CA LEU A 88 -1.04 -23.70 2.27
C LEU A 88 -1.67 -23.69 0.86
N LEU A 89 -3.01 -23.68 0.77
CA LEU A 89 -3.73 -23.60 -0.51
C LEU A 89 -4.06 -22.17 -0.94
N GLU A 90 -3.83 -21.18 -0.08
CA GLU A 90 -4.10 -19.76 -0.37
C GLU A 90 -3.43 -19.29 -1.68
N PRO A 91 -2.14 -19.59 -1.97
CA PRO A 91 -1.51 -19.18 -3.23
C PRO A 91 -2.21 -19.74 -4.48
N TYR A 92 -2.71 -20.96 -4.39
CA TYR A 92 -3.43 -21.59 -5.50
C TYR A 92 -4.82 -20.97 -5.72
N ARG A 93 -5.58 -20.75 -4.64
CA ARG A 93 -6.90 -20.09 -4.72
C ARG A 93 -6.78 -18.68 -5.24
N LEU A 94 -5.79 -17.91 -4.74
CA LEU A 94 -5.49 -16.57 -5.22
C LEU A 94 -5.21 -16.58 -6.73
N ALA A 95 -4.31 -17.43 -7.21
CA ALA A 95 -3.94 -17.46 -8.62
C ALA A 95 -5.12 -17.84 -9.53
N ARG A 96 -5.98 -18.77 -9.10
CA ARG A 96 -7.22 -19.10 -9.81
C ARG A 96 -8.20 -17.93 -9.86
N THR A 97 -8.29 -17.18 -8.77
CA THR A 97 -9.17 -16.00 -8.68
C THR A 97 -8.68 -14.89 -9.60
N VAL A 98 -7.36 -14.63 -9.65
CA VAL A 98 -6.75 -13.66 -10.57
C VAL A 98 -7.06 -14.02 -12.02
N ALA A 99 -6.92 -15.30 -12.39
CA ALA A 99 -7.22 -15.79 -13.73
C ALA A 99 -8.73 -15.67 -14.08
N ALA A 100 -9.60 -16.07 -13.14
CA ALA A 100 -11.07 -15.99 -13.34
C ALA A 100 -11.58 -14.54 -13.50
N LEU A 101 -10.90 -13.57 -12.88
CA LEU A 101 -11.21 -12.15 -12.99
C LEU A 101 -10.56 -11.47 -14.21
N HIS A 102 -9.73 -12.19 -14.96
CA HIS A 102 -8.97 -11.64 -16.10
C HIS A 102 -8.22 -10.35 -15.75
N LEU A 103 -7.46 -10.38 -14.64
CA LEU A 103 -6.70 -9.22 -14.18
C LEU A 103 -5.35 -9.16 -14.91
N ASP A 104 -5.04 -8.02 -15.52
CA ASP A 104 -3.71 -7.75 -16.11
C ASP A 104 -2.67 -7.32 -15.07
N TYR A 105 -3.16 -6.86 -13.91
CA TYR A 105 -2.33 -6.37 -12.81
C TYR A 105 -2.94 -6.74 -11.47
N VAL A 106 -2.13 -7.30 -10.59
CA VAL A 106 -2.56 -7.69 -9.25
C VAL A 106 -1.60 -7.14 -8.19
N VAL A 107 -2.17 -6.61 -7.10
CA VAL A 107 -1.39 -6.24 -5.92
C VAL A 107 -1.65 -7.26 -4.82
N ILE A 108 -0.59 -7.79 -4.24
CA ILE A 108 -0.63 -8.75 -3.13
C ILE A 108 0.03 -8.10 -1.92
N THR A 109 -0.68 -8.03 -0.81
CA THR A 109 -0.14 -7.60 0.48
C THR A 109 -0.42 -8.66 1.55
N SER A 110 0.04 -8.43 2.76
CA SER A 110 -0.21 -9.35 3.87
C SER A 110 -0.41 -8.62 5.19
N VAL A 111 -0.92 -9.33 6.18
CA VAL A 111 -0.69 -9.01 7.59
C VAL A 111 0.77 -9.28 7.95
N ASN A 112 1.29 -8.66 9.03
CA ASN A 112 2.58 -9.07 9.57
C ASN A 112 2.42 -10.40 10.31
N ARG A 113 3.35 -11.30 10.08
CA ARG A 113 3.45 -12.64 10.69
C ARG A 113 4.80 -12.79 11.40
N ASP A 114 5.03 -11.92 12.43
CA ASP A 114 6.25 -11.96 13.25
C ASP A 114 6.35 -13.25 14.10
N ASP A 115 5.31 -14.05 14.11
CA ASP A 115 5.22 -15.38 14.67
C ASP A 115 5.87 -16.47 13.77
N LEU A 116 6.09 -16.18 12.49
CA LEU A 116 6.78 -17.04 11.54
C LEU A 116 8.24 -16.62 11.39
N GLU A 117 9.14 -17.58 11.25
CA GLU A 117 10.57 -17.35 11.12
C GLU A 117 10.92 -16.42 9.94
N THR A 118 10.26 -16.61 8.82
CA THR A 118 10.46 -15.85 7.57
C THR A 118 9.40 -14.77 7.34
N GLY A 119 8.50 -14.57 8.31
CA GLY A 119 7.40 -13.60 8.16
C GLY A 119 6.44 -13.91 7.02
N GLY A 120 6.46 -15.15 6.47
CA GLY A 120 5.60 -15.59 5.38
C GLY A 120 6.13 -15.29 3.97
N ALA A 121 7.42 -15.02 3.82
CA ALA A 121 8.05 -14.73 2.53
C ALA A 121 7.82 -15.81 1.47
N GLU A 122 7.82 -17.09 1.86
CA GLU A 122 7.55 -18.22 0.98
C GLU A 122 6.15 -18.21 0.39
N VAL A 123 5.17 -17.70 1.15
CA VAL A 123 3.78 -17.57 0.66
C VAL A 123 3.70 -16.49 -0.41
N PHE A 124 4.37 -15.34 -0.23
CA PHE A 124 4.51 -14.35 -1.29
C PHE A 124 5.14 -14.93 -2.54
N ALA A 125 6.27 -15.65 -2.39
CA ALA A 125 6.96 -16.28 -3.50
C ALA A 125 6.08 -17.33 -4.20
N ALA A 126 5.32 -18.12 -3.45
CA ALA A 126 4.39 -19.11 -3.98
C ALA A 126 3.25 -18.43 -4.76
N CYS A 127 2.68 -17.33 -4.26
CA CYS A 127 1.66 -16.55 -4.97
C CYS A 127 2.18 -16.04 -6.31
N ILE A 128 3.34 -15.37 -6.33
CA ILE A 128 3.95 -14.84 -7.55
C ILE A 128 4.19 -15.94 -8.58
N LYS A 129 4.83 -17.04 -8.16
CA LYS A 129 5.17 -18.17 -9.04
C LYS A 129 3.90 -18.86 -9.57
N THR A 130 2.88 -19.05 -8.74
CA THR A 130 1.64 -19.72 -9.15
C THR A 130 0.82 -18.86 -10.11
N ILE A 131 0.69 -17.57 -9.87
CA ILE A 131 0.03 -16.64 -10.81
C ILE A 131 0.73 -16.69 -12.17
N ARG A 132 2.06 -16.51 -12.19
CA ARG A 132 2.83 -16.52 -13.44
C ARG A 132 2.75 -17.84 -14.20
N ARG A 133 2.60 -18.97 -13.49
CA ARG A 133 2.42 -20.28 -14.13
C ARG A 133 1.06 -20.42 -14.79
N ILE A 134 0.00 -19.84 -14.23
CA ILE A 134 -1.37 -19.87 -14.78
C ILE A 134 -1.51 -18.84 -15.88
N ASP A 135 -1.03 -17.63 -15.67
CA ASP A 135 -1.05 -16.55 -16.66
C ASP A 135 0.24 -15.73 -16.60
N PRO A 136 1.19 -15.98 -17.52
CA PRO A 136 2.48 -15.28 -17.57
C PRO A 136 2.37 -13.78 -17.89
N ALA A 137 1.25 -13.31 -18.44
CA ALA A 137 1.05 -11.92 -18.81
C ALA A 137 0.69 -11.03 -17.61
N VAL A 138 0.21 -11.62 -16.52
CA VAL A 138 -0.20 -10.88 -15.31
C VAL A 138 1.02 -10.27 -14.63
N ARG A 139 0.98 -8.96 -14.43
CA ARG A 139 1.99 -8.24 -13.65
C ARG A 139 1.64 -8.27 -12.17
N VAL A 140 2.56 -8.77 -11.36
CA VAL A 140 2.36 -8.92 -9.92
C VAL A 140 3.17 -7.87 -9.16
N GLU A 141 2.49 -6.99 -8.45
CA GLU A 141 3.07 -6.11 -7.43
C GLU A 141 2.90 -6.77 -6.06
N VAL A 142 3.93 -6.72 -5.22
CA VAL A 142 3.84 -7.16 -3.83
C VAL A 142 4.09 -5.99 -2.88
N LEU A 143 3.23 -5.82 -1.87
CA LEU A 143 3.45 -4.91 -0.75
C LEU A 143 3.82 -5.76 0.48
N ILE A 144 5.11 -5.83 0.78
CA ILE A 144 5.67 -6.73 1.78
C ILE A 144 5.91 -6.04 3.14
N PRO A 145 5.89 -6.80 4.24
CA PRO A 145 6.37 -6.33 5.54
C PRO A 145 7.89 -6.20 5.56
N ASP A 146 8.46 -5.68 6.65
CA ASP A 146 9.92 -5.54 6.80
C ASP A 146 10.63 -6.83 7.24
N PHE A 147 9.89 -7.95 7.37
CA PHE A 147 10.38 -9.25 7.84
C PHE A 147 11.28 -9.18 9.08
N LYS A 148 11.12 -8.14 9.94
CA LYS A 148 11.98 -7.84 11.09
C LYS A 148 13.48 -7.74 10.74
N GLY A 149 13.81 -7.50 9.47
CA GLY A 149 15.19 -7.44 8.97
C GLY A 149 15.77 -8.80 8.60
N ASN A 150 14.93 -9.83 8.43
CA ASN A 150 15.36 -11.11 7.85
C ASN A 150 15.57 -10.91 6.33
N TRP A 151 16.84 -10.73 5.94
CA TRP A 151 17.20 -10.43 4.55
C TRP A 151 17.11 -11.65 3.64
N ASP A 152 17.19 -12.87 4.17
CA ASP A 152 16.97 -14.11 3.41
C ASP A 152 15.49 -14.26 3.04
N ALA A 153 14.59 -13.84 3.94
CA ALA A 153 13.17 -13.73 3.64
C ALA A 153 12.90 -12.71 2.51
N LEU A 154 13.57 -11.54 2.55
CA LEU A 154 13.51 -10.58 1.45
C LEU A 154 14.01 -11.19 0.14
N ALA A 155 15.16 -11.85 0.15
CA ALA A 155 15.73 -12.51 -1.03
C ALA A 155 14.76 -13.53 -1.62
N THR A 156 14.09 -14.33 -0.79
CA THR A 156 13.07 -15.30 -1.22
C THR A 156 11.95 -14.64 -2.06
N VAL A 157 11.49 -13.46 -1.66
CA VAL A 157 10.47 -12.71 -2.42
C VAL A 157 11.06 -12.11 -3.70
N VAL A 158 12.24 -11.51 -3.63
CA VAL A 158 12.92 -10.90 -4.79
C VAL A 158 13.24 -11.94 -5.86
N ASP A 159 13.67 -13.14 -5.46
CA ASP A 159 13.96 -14.25 -6.38
C ASP A 159 12.71 -14.78 -7.10
N ALA A 160 11.53 -14.61 -6.53
CA ALA A 160 10.28 -14.89 -7.21
C ALA A 160 9.96 -13.88 -8.33
N ARG A 161 10.76 -12.78 -8.45
CA ARG A 161 10.67 -11.76 -9.50
C ARG A 161 9.30 -11.10 -9.61
N PRO A 162 8.79 -10.43 -8.57
CA PRO A 162 7.62 -9.57 -8.73
C PRO A 162 7.92 -8.47 -9.76
N PHE A 163 6.88 -7.93 -10.40
CA PHE A 163 7.02 -6.81 -11.33
C PHE A 163 7.33 -5.50 -10.59
N VAL A 164 6.72 -5.30 -9.42
CA VAL A 164 7.02 -4.20 -8.48
C VAL A 164 7.16 -4.79 -7.08
N LEU A 165 8.23 -4.44 -6.37
CA LEU A 165 8.37 -4.69 -4.95
C LEU A 165 8.10 -3.39 -4.19
N ASN A 166 7.05 -3.39 -3.39
CA ASN A 166 6.62 -2.27 -2.57
C ASN A 166 6.83 -2.58 -1.09
N HIS A 167 7.39 -1.61 -0.36
CA HIS A 167 7.40 -1.58 1.10
C HIS A 167 7.17 -0.15 1.57
N ASN A 168 6.04 0.08 2.22
CA ASN A 168 5.69 1.43 2.67
C ASN A 168 6.54 1.88 3.86
N ILE A 169 7.05 3.12 3.79
CA ILE A 169 7.72 3.78 4.93
C ILE A 169 6.71 4.40 5.91
N GLU A 170 5.49 4.66 5.46
CA GLU A 170 4.27 5.11 6.14
C GLU A 170 4.32 6.51 6.75
N THR A 171 5.44 6.94 7.32
CA THR A 171 5.57 8.26 7.96
C THR A 171 7.03 8.69 8.08
N VAL A 172 7.25 9.92 8.58
CA VAL A 172 8.57 10.51 8.82
C VAL A 172 9.27 9.90 10.05
N PRO A 173 10.63 9.97 10.17
CA PRO A 173 11.38 9.32 11.24
C PRO A 173 10.89 9.65 12.65
N ARG A 174 10.60 10.92 12.93
CA ARG A 174 10.17 11.40 14.26
C ARG A 174 8.88 10.72 14.75
N LEU A 175 7.97 10.39 13.82
CA LEU A 175 6.67 9.82 14.15
C LEU A 175 6.66 8.28 14.19
N TYR A 176 7.76 7.62 13.86
CA TYR A 176 7.78 6.15 13.72
C TYR A 176 7.34 5.43 14.98
N ARG A 177 7.81 5.87 16.16
CA ARG A 177 7.50 5.22 17.44
C ARG A 177 5.99 5.24 17.74
N GLU A 178 5.30 6.31 17.34
CA GLU A 178 3.86 6.46 17.55
C GLU A 178 3.04 5.75 16.47
N VAL A 179 3.46 5.87 15.20
CA VAL A 179 2.70 5.41 14.04
C VAL A 179 2.95 3.92 13.77
N ARG A 180 4.22 3.44 13.91
CA ARG A 180 4.67 2.07 13.62
C ARG A 180 5.60 1.54 14.70
N PRO A 181 5.14 1.28 15.92
CA PRO A 181 6.00 1.01 17.09
C PRO A 181 6.92 -0.22 16.92
N GLN A 182 6.55 -1.20 16.10
CA GLN A 182 7.35 -2.41 15.87
C GLN A 182 8.24 -2.36 14.62
N ALA A 183 8.23 -1.25 13.87
CA ALA A 183 9.08 -1.03 12.71
C ALA A 183 10.16 0.02 12.98
N THR A 184 11.16 0.11 12.10
CA THR A 184 12.15 1.19 12.14
C THR A 184 12.30 1.83 10.77
N TYR A 185 12.49 3.15 10.76
CA TYR A 185 12.65 3.93 9.52
C TYR A 185 13.83 3.43 8.69
N GLN A 186 14.98 3.23 9.33
CA GLN A 186 16.20 2.79 8.66
C GLN A 186 16.04 1.39 8.03
N ARG A 187 15.38 0.45 8.73
CA ARG A 187 15.12 -0.88 8.16
C ARG A 187 14.24 -0.81 6.91
N SER A 188 13.24 0.07 6.89
CA SER A 188 12.38 0.27 5.73
C SER A 188 13.14 0.79 4.52
N LEU A 189 14.08 1.71 4.72
CA LEU A 189 14.96 2.21 3.66
C LEU A 189 15.95 1.14 3.18
N GLU A 190 16.59 0.45 4.12
CA GLU A 190 17.54 -0.64 3.82
C GLU A 190 16.89 -1.77 3.04
N LEU A 191 15.64 -2.12 3.35
CA LEU A 191 14.88 -3.13 2.62
C LEU A 191 14.77 -2.78 1.12
N ILE A 192 14.39 -1.54 0.80
CA ILE A 192 14.25 -1.06 -0.58
C ILE A 192 15.61 -1.11 -1.30
N GLN A 193 16.66 -0.63 -0.63
CA GLN A 193 18.01 -0.63 -1.18
C GLN A 193 18.52 -2.04 -1.47
N ARG A 194 18.32 -2.98 -0.54
CA ARG A 194 18.73 -4.38 -0.70
C ARG A 194 17.94 -5.07 -1.81
N ALA A 195 16.63 -4.86 -1.88
CA ALA A 195 15.81 -5.40 -2.95
C ALA A 195 16.31 -4.95 -4.33
N LYS A 196 16.65 -3.67 -4.46
CA LYS A 196 17.19 -3.10 -5.71
C LYS A 196 18.59 -3.62 -6.03
N ALA A 197 19.43 -3.86 -5.02
CA ALA A 197 20.79 -4.43 -5.21
C ALA A 197 20.72 -5.88 -5.72
N VAL A 198 19.77 -6.69 -5.24
CA VAL A 198 19.56 -8.08 -5.70
C VAL A 198 18.94 -8.13 -7.10
N ALA A 199 18.01 -7.24 -7.40
CA ALA A 199 17.30 -7.19 -8.69
C ALA A 199 17.25 -5.76 -9.25
N PRO A 200 18.32 -5.28 -9.91
CA PRO A 200 18.42 -3.90 -10.38
C PRO A 200 17.32 -3.46 -11.36
N ASP A 201 16.80 -4.38 -12.17
CA ASP A 201 15.75 -4.13 -13.16
C ASP A 201 14.34 -4.12 -12.56
N MET A 202 14.16 -4.66 -11.36
CA MET A 202 12.87 -4.68 -10.68
C MET A 202 12.50 -3.28 -10.19
N LEU A 203 11.26 -2.85 -10.42
CA LEU A 203 10.76 -1.60 -9.87
C LEU A 203 10.58 -1.70 -8.36
N THR A 204 11.10 -0.70 -7.65
CA THR A 204 10.91 -0.56 -6.20
C THR A 204 9.94 0.57 -5.92
N LYS A 205 9.12 0.40 -4.90
CA LYS A 205 8.07 1.34 -4.54
C LYS A 205 7.98 1.51 -3.03
N SER A 206 7.61 2.71 -2.62
CA SER A 206 7.25 3.01 -1.24
C SER A 206 6.08 3.97 -1.18
N GLY A 207 5.51 4.13 0.01
CA GLY A 207 4.45 5.10 0.24
C GLY A 207 4.46 5.60 1.68
N PHE A 208 3.94 6.80 1.87
CA PHE A 208 3.71 7.37 3.18
C PHE A 208 2.44 8.22 3.21
N MET A 209 1.94 8.43 4.41
CA MET A 209 0.76 9.23 4.67
C MET A 209 1.15 10.62 5.13
N VAL A 210 0.29 11.61 4.80
CA VAL A 210 0.37 12.97 5.33
C VAL A 210 -0.82 13.25 6.25
N GLY A 211 -0.64 14.14 7.24
CA GLY A 211 -1.68 14.52 8.19
C GLY A 211 -1.60 13.85 9.54
N LEU A 212 -0.42 13.29 9.91
CA LEU A 212 -0.12 12.68 11.21
C LEU A 212 0.64 13.63 12.15
N GLY A 213 0.95 14.86 11.70
CA GLY A 213 1.66 15.88 12.49
C GLY A 213 3.12 16.11 12.07
N GLU A 214 3.49 15.61 10.90
CA GLU A 214 4.76 15.89 10.21
C GLU A 214 4.82 17.31 9.67
N THR A 215 6.02 17.84 9.50
CA THR A 215 6.27 19.09 8.79
C THR A 215 6.54 18.82 7.30
N GLN A 216 6.41 19.85 6.47
CA GLN A 216 6.71 19.75 5.04
C GLN A 216 8.19 19.37 4.78
N ASP A 217 9.11 19.94 5.56
CA ASP A 217 10.55 19.63 5.44
C ASP A 217 10.85 18.16 5.78
N GLU A 218 10.19 17.59 6.78
CA GLU A 218 10.31 16.18 7.12
C GLU A 218 9.80 15.28 6.00
N LEU A 219 8.69 15.64 5.36
CA LEU A 219 8.15 14.90 4.21
C LEU A 219 9.10 14.96 3.00
N PHE A 220 9.62 16.15 2.71
CA PHE A 220 10.60 16.33 1.62
C PHE A 220 11.91 15.59 1.89
N GLN A 221 12.36 15.55 3.15
CA GLN A 221 13.51 14.75 3.53
C GLN A 221 13.24 13.26 3.36
N THR A 222 12.05 12.78 3.73
CA THR A 222 11.64 11.39 3.52
C THR A 222 11.66 11.01 2.03
N MET A 223 11.24 11.90 1.14
CA MET A 223 11.35 11.66 -0.30
C MET A 223 12.81 11.56 -0.77
N ARG A 224 13.70 12.45 -0.27
CA ARG A 224 15.14 12.37 -0.57
C ARG A 224 15.75 11.06 -0.08
N ASP A 225 15.42 10.65 1.14
CA ASP A 225 15.90 9.40 1.73
C ASP A 225 15.46 8.19 0.91
N LEU A 226 14.19 8.12 0.51
CA LEU A 226 13.67 7.06 -0.35
C LEU A 226 14.42 7.01 -1.68
N ARG A 227 14.63 8.15 -2.32
CA ARG A 227 15.34 8.18 -3.61
C ARG A 227 16.82 7.81 -3.47
N ALA A 228 17.47 8.24 -2.40
CA ALA A 228 18.86 7.86 -2.09
C ALA A 228 19.01 6.34 -1.86
N HIS A 229 17.94 5.64 -1.45
CA HIS A 229 17.89 4.20 -1.29
C HIS A 229 17.29 3.48 -2.53
N ASN A 230 17.33 4.13 -3.70
CA ASN A 230 16.90 3.57 -4.99
C ASN A 230 15.41 3.21 -5.09
N CYS A 231 14.54 3.95 -4.40
CA CYS A 231 13.10 3.86 -4.60
C CYS A 231 12.72 4.50 -5.94
N ASP A 232 12.03 3.77 -6.82
CA ASP A 232 11.65 4.24 -8.16
C ASP A 232 10.29 4.96 -8.14
N ILE A 233 9.34 4.47 -7.34
CA ILE A 233 7.96 4.94 -7.30
C ILE A 233 7.61 5.34 -5.88
N VAL A 234 6.97 6.51 -5.70
CA VAL A 234 6.46 6.92 -4.38
C VAL A 234 4.98 7.29 -4.45
N THR A 235 4.23 6.84 -3.44
CA THR A 235 2.80 7.17 -3.26
C THR A 235 2.60 7.99 -2.00
N ILE A 236 1.83 9.08 -2.08
CA ILE A 236 1.60 10.01 -0.97
C ILE A 236 0.11 10.29 -0.84
N GLY A 237 -0.50 9.88 0.28
CA GLY A 237 -1.93 10.01 0.51
C GLY A 237 -2.29 10.62 1.85
N GLN A 238 -3.48 11.22 1.96
CA GLN A 238 -3.98 11.72 3.24
C GLN A 238 -4.26 10.57 4.20
N TYR A 239 -3.75 10.66 5.41
CA TYR A 239 -4.19 9.79 6.50
C TYR A 239 -5.67 10.03 6.81
N LEU A 240 -6.44 8.95 6.85
CA LEU A 240 -7.84 8.97 7.27
C LEU A 240 -8.00 8.06 8.48
N GLN A 241 -8.39 8.64 9.60
CA GLN A 241 -8.58 7.91 10.86
C GLN A 241 -9.69 6.85 10.72
N PRO A 242 -9.38 5.54 10.85
CA PRO A 242 -10.39 4.49 10.65
C PRO A 242 -11.46 4.49 11.73
N THR A 243 -11.07 4.59 13.00
CA THR A 243 -11.95 4.65 14.17
C THR A 243 -11.42 5.64 15.20
N LYS A 244 -12.21 5.94 16.24
CA LYS A 244 -11.79 6.82 17.34
C LYS A 244 -10.59 6.32 18.15
N GLN A 245 -10.29 5.03 18.04
CA GLN A 245 -9.19 4.39 18.77
C GLN A 245 -7.83 4.54 18.05
N HIS A 246 -7.85 4.89 16.76
CA HIS A 246 -6.64 5.13 15.98
C HIS A 246 -6.12 6.55 16.14
N LEU A 247 -4.91 6.80 15.68
CA LEU A 247 -4.29 8.11 15.72
C LEU A 247 -5.21 9.19 15.14
N PRO A 248 -5.34 10.35 15.76
CA PRO A 248 -6.14 11.44 15.24
C PRO A 248 -5.50 12.02 13.96
N VAL A 249 -6.32 12.56 13.07
CA VAL A 249 -5.84 13.38 11.96
C VAL A 249 -5.37 14.71 12.52
N ALA A 250 -4.09 15.04 12.36
CA ALA A 250 -3.51 16.31 12.81
C ALA A 250 -3.95 17.47 11.90
N ARG A 251 -3.94 17.23 10.56
CA ARG A 251 -4.51 18.18 9.58
C ARG A 251 -4.93 17.47 8.30
N PHE A 252 -5.79 18.12 7.53
CA PHE A 252 -6.10 17.73 6.16
C PHE A 252 -5.31 18.64 5.19
N TYR A 253 -4.55 18.02 4.29
CA TYR A 253 -3.82 18.70 3.24
C TYR A 253 -4.76 19.10 2.10
N ASP A 254 -4.67 20.34 1.65
CA ASP A 254 -5.43 20.77 0.47
C ASP A 254 -4.92 20.02 -0.79
N PRO A 255 -5.80 19.68 -1.75
CA PRO A 255 -5.39 19.02 -2.99
C PRO A 255 -4.26 19.73 -3.74
N SER A 256 -4.17 21.05 -3.66
CA SER A 256 -3.10 21.85 -4.27
C SER A 256 -1.72 21.61 -3.64
N GLU A 257 -1.65 21.28 -2.35
CA GLU A 257 -0.37 21.04 -1.66
C GLU A 257 0.35 19.78 -2.19
N TYR A 258 -0.39 18.85 -2.77
CA TYR A 258 0.21 17.63 -3.37
C TYR A 258 1.02 17.91 -4.63
N GLN A 259 0.85 19.10 -5.24
CA GLN A 259 1.65 19.48 -6.39
C GLN A 259 3.13 19.60 -6.02
N ALA A 260 3.44 20.16 -4.85
CA ALA A 260 4.83 20.29 -4.37
C ALA A 260 5.55 18.93 -4.26
N PHE A 261 4.83 17.85 -3.85
CA PHE A 261 5.40 16.49 -3.82
C PHE A 261 5.69 15.96 -5.22
N ARG A 262 4.79 16.20 -6.19
CA ARG A 262 5.01 15.78 -7.58
C ARG A 262 6.18 16.50 -8.22
N ASP A 263 6.34 17.79 -7.95
CA ASP A 263 7.42 18.62 -8.49
C ASP A 263 8.77 18.19 -7.90
N LEU A 264 8.87 18.08 -6.58
CA LEU A 264 10.07 17.58 -5.90
C LEU A 264 10.41 16.15 -6.37
N GLY A 265 9.42 15.28 -6.50
CA GLY A 265 9.66 13.92 -6.94
C GLY A 265 10.21 13.83 -8.36
N ARG A 266 9.77 14.72 -9.26
CA ARG A 266 10.32 14.85 -10.60
C ARG A 266 11.78 15.34 -10.57
N GLU A 267 12.08 16.34 -9.74
CA GLU A 267 13.42 16.87 -9.53
C GLU A 267 14.38 15.81 -8.97
N LEU A 268 13.92 15.00 -8.02
CA LEU A 268 14.68 13.92 -7.43
C LEU A 268 14.86 12.72 -8.37
N GLY A 269 14.14 12.66 -9.49
CA GLY A 269 14.26 11.60 -10.49
C GLY A 269 13.50 10.32 -10.13
N PHE A 270 12.40 10.39 -9.37
CA PHE A 270 11.47 9.28 -9.27
C PHE A 270 10.88 8.95 -10.65
N THR A 271 10.71 7.67 -10.93
CA THR A 271 10.05 7.21 -12.16
C THR A 271 8.58 7.64 -12.17
N HIS A 272 7.92 7.55 -11.01
CA HIS A 272 6.55 7.98 -10.82
C HIS A 272 6.30 8.51 -9.39
N VAL A 273 5.49 9.56 -9.28
CA VAL A 273 4.97 10.09 -8.01
C VAL A 273 3.46 10.18 -8.09
N GLU A 274 2.78 9.34 -7.35
CA GLU A 274 1.33 9.40 -7.18
C GLU A 274 1.01 10.11 -5.86
N ALA A 275 0.49 11.33 -5.93
CA ALA A 275 0.23 12.14 -4.74
C ALA A 275 -1.15 12.79 -4.81
N GLY A 276 -1.94 12.61 -3.76
CA GLY A 276 -3.29 13.18 -3.69
C GLY A 276 -4.07 12.71 -2.46
N PRO A 277 -5.18 13.39 -2.12
CA PRO A 277 -5.92 13.13 -0.87
C PRO A 277 -6.44 11.70 -0.74
N LEU A 278 -6.86 11.07 -1.82
CA LEU A 278 -7.39 9.71 -1.83
C LEU A 278 -6.37 8.66 -2.27
N VAL A 279 -5.14 9.04 -2.58
CA VAL A 279 -4.08 8.11 -2.97
C VAL A 279 -3.84 7.08 -1.87
N ARG A 280 -3.68 5.83 -2.28
CA ARG A 280 -3.25 4.67 -1.49
C ARG A 280 -2.15 3.96 -2.27
N SER A 281 -1.34 3.14 -1.62
CA SER A 281 -0.20 2.48 -2.27
C SER A 281 -0.58 1.68 -3.52
N SER A 282 -1.77 1.08 -3.55
CA SER A 282 -2.27 0.33 -4.71
C SER A 282 -3.23 1.12 -5.64
N TYR A 283 -3.48 2.41 -5.34
CA TYR A 283 -4.37 3.23 -6.17
C TYR A 283 -3.75 3.47 -7.55
N HIS A 284 -4.43 3.06 -8.61
CA HIS A 284 -3.92 3.11 -10.00
C HIS A 284 -2.56 2.40 -10.21
N ALA A 285 -2.24 1.37 -9.44
CA ALA A 285 -0.93 0.71 -9.44
C ALA A 285 -0.44 0.29 -10.83
N ALA A 286 -1.35 -0.21 -11.68
CA ALA A 286 -1.03 -0.57 -13.06
C ALA A 286 -0.50 0.60 -13.91
N LYS A 287 -0.99 1.83 -13.65
CA LYS A 287 -0.56 3.05 -14.36
C LYS A 287 0.78 3.58 -13.83
N GLN A 288 1.03 3.42 -12.51
CA GLN A 288 2.25 3.91 -11.86
C GLN A 288 3.52 3.21 -12.37
N SER A 289 3.39 2.00 -12.85
CA SER A 289 4.49 1.15 -13.34
C SER A 289 4.59 1.09 -14.88
N ALA A 290 3.82 1.92 -15.60
CA ALA A 290 3.92 2.04 -17.05
C ALA A 290 5.20 2.79 -17.47
N PRO A 291 5.85 2.44 -18.62
CA PRO A 291 6.96 3.23 -19.15
C PRO A 291 6.55 4.69 -19.37
N ARG A 292 7.48 5.64 -19.14
CA ARG A 292 7.24 7.09 -19.30
C ARG A 292 6.64 7.52 -20.65
N SER A 293 6.85 6.74 -21.71
CA SER A 293 6.31 6.99 -23.06
C SER A 293 4.81 6.71 -23.22
N ALA A 294 4.16 6.12 -22.21
CA ALA A 294 2.73 5.76 -22.25
C ALA A 294 1.83 6.64 -21.35
N VAL A 295 2.38 7.64 -20.68
CA VAL A 295 1.59 8.51 -19.81
C VAL A 295 1.07 9.69 -20.64
N GLU A 296 -0.12 9.56 -21.22
CA GLU A 296 -0.93 10.71 -21.61
C GLU A 296 -1.23 11.53 -20.35
N VAL A 297 -0.79 12.79 -20.38
CA VAL A 297 -1.18 13.77 -19.37
C VAL A 297 -2.67 14.04 -19.56
N ILE A 298 -3.50 13.42 -18.73
CA ILE A 298 -4.94 13.74 -18.73
C ILE A 298 -5.09 15.14 -18.18
N PRO A 299 -5.58 16.13 -18.96
CA PRO A 299 -5.78 17.48 -18.49
C PRO A 299 -6.80 17.49 -17.34
N LEU A 300 -6.55 18.34 -16.34
CA LEU A 300 -7.42 18.54 -15.16
C LEU A 300 -8.90 18.80 -15.51
N GLU A 301 -9.18 19.30 -16.70
CA GLU A 301 -10.54 19.58 -17.21
C GLU A 301 -11.38 18.31 -17.45
N GLN A 302 -10.77 17.16 -17.65
CA GLN A 302 -11.50 15.90 -17.86
C GLN A 302 -11.90 15.20 -16.54
N LEU A 303 -11.31 15.57 -15.41
CA LEU A 303 -11.67 15.04 -14.09
C LEU A 303 -12.88 15.72 -13.46
N GLN A 304 -13.35 16.83 -14.04
CA GLN A 304 -14.51 17.58 -13.53
C GLN A 304 -15.83 17.23 -14.25
N ARG A 305 -15.81 16.37 -15.27
CA ARG A 305 -16.98 15.99 -16.07
C ARG A 305 -17.32 14.50 -15.98
N GLY A 306 -17.32 13.94 -14.75
CA GLY A 306 -17.81 12.57 -14.52
C GLY A 306 -18.70 12.52 -13.27
#